data_076ca7bb0323862ea35a3fb370860556
#
_entry.id   076ca7bb0323862ea35a3fb370860556
#
_cell.length_a   1.000
_cell.length_b   1.000
_cell.length_c   1.000
_cell.angle_alpha   90.00
_cell.angle_beta   90.00
_cell.angle_gamma   90.00
#
_symmetry.space_group_name_H-M   'P 1'
#
loop_
_entity.id
_entity.type
_entity.pdbx_description
1 polymer ?
#
loop_
_entity_poly.entity_id
_entity_poly.type
_entity_poly.pdbx_seq_one_letter_code
_entity_poly.pdbx_strand_id
1 'polypeptide(L)'
;MRTNLPVTDNSVELSNDKSIVSKTDLKGLITYVNPYFMEVSGFTEDELIGAPQNIVRHPDMPVEAFGDMWRVLKSGLPWTGLVKNRCKNGDYYWVLANVTPIIERGQIVGYMSVRSKPSHEVVAATAALYKKFKDGTAQGLAIQNGTVVKTGLMSKIATLRDMPLSVRLALGLGVPAVLMLAMGIAGLFAGQSLWLIGAYALGVTVLFSSWATLHNAVVTPLRLATHVARAIAGGDLSTRFAATRGDDTGQLLQALQ
;
A
#
# COMPACT_ATOMS: atom_id res chain seq x y z
N MET A 1 -10.87 21.20 7.62
CA MET A 1 -9.49 20.67 7.72
C MET A 1 -8.63 21.71 8.44
N ARG A 2 -7.70 21.31 9.34
CA ARG A 2 -6.83 22.27 10.05
C ARG A 2 -5.88 22.92 9.04
N THR A 3 -5.85 24.26 9.02
CA THR A 3 -4.91 25.07 8.24
C THR A 3 -3.89 25.64 9.22
N ASN A 4 -2.62 25.25 9.08
CA ASN A 4 -1.54 25.74 9.93
C ASN A 4 -0.89 26.95 9.26
N LEU A 5 -0.84 28.06 9.96
CA LEU A 5 -0.22 29.32 9.55
C LEU A 5 0.74 29.80 10.66
N PRO A 6 1.73 30.66 10.33
CA PRO A 6 2.09 31.15 9.01
C PRO A 6 2.76 30.08 8.15
N VAL A 7 2.91 30.34 6.84
CA VAL A 7 3.77 29.59 5.92
C VAL A 7 4.69 30.55 5.20
N THR A 8 5.90 30.09 4.90
CA THR A 8 6.91 30.81 4.12
C THR A 8 7.30 30.00 2.88
N ASP A 9 8.06 30.60 1.99
CA ASP A 9 8.61 29.92 0.81
C ASP A 9 10.02 29.33 1.07
N ASN A 10 10.49 29.33 2.33
CA ASN A 10 11.79 28.79 2.69
C ASN A 10 11.72 27.29 2.88
N SER A 11 12.55 26.55 2.15
CA SER A 11 12.68 25.11 2.27
C SER A 11 13.79 24.74 3.24
N VAL A 12 13.47 23.89 4.21
CA VAL A 12 14.45 23.22 5.08
C VAL A 12 14.89 21.93 4.42
N GLU A 13 16.19 21.80 4.21
CA GLU A 13 16.76 20.60 3.60
C GLU A 13 17.10 19.55 4.65
N LEU A 14 16.67 18.31 4.40
CA LEU A 14 16.92 17.18 5.29
C LEU A 14 18.31 16.57 5.06
N SER A 15 18.91 16.03 6.11
CA SER A 15 20.11 15.20 6.01
C SER A 15 19.79 13.87 5.30
N ASN A 16 20.75 13.34 4.55
CA ASN A 16 20.63 12.02 3.93
C ASN A 16 20.77 10.88 4.94
N ASP A 17 21.52 11.13 6.04
CA ASP A 17 21.90 10.09 7.02
C ASP A 17 20.95 10.01 8.22
N LYS A 18 19.99 10.93 8.31
CA LYS A 18 19.03 11.00 9.42
C LYS A 18 17.60 10.78 8.92
N SER A 19 16.79 10.11 9.72
CA SER A 19 15.36 9.93 9.46
C SER A 19 14.54 10.57 10.58
N ILE A 20 13.42 11.18 10.21
CA ILE A 20 12.42 11.68 11.15
C ILE A 20 11.52 10.50 11.55
N VAL A 21 11.40 10.22 12.84
CA VAL A 21 10.58 9.12 13.37
C VAL A 21 9.54 9.67 14.33
N SER A 22 8.30 9.23 14.17
CA SER A 22 7.23 9.49 15.14
C SER A 22 6.31 8.28 15.26
N LYS A 23 5.67 8.14 16.44
CA LYS A 23 4.56 7.20 16.65
C LYS A 23 3.32 7.98 17.03
N THR A 24 2.17 7.42 16.70
CA THR A 24 0.86 7.97 17.10
C THR A 24 -0.03 6.85 17.63
N ASP A 25 -1.02 7.23 18.41
CA ASP A 25 -2.12 6.35 18.77
C ASP A 25 -3.09 6.14 17.58
N LEU A 26 -4.18 5.41 17.80
CA LEU A 26 -5.22 5.17 16.80
C LEU A 26 -5.96 6.44 16.33
N LYS A 27 -5.96 7.49 17.16
CA LYS A 27 -6.57 8.78 16.86
C LYS A 27 -5.63 9.72 16.09
N GLY A 28 -4.36 9.31 15.93
CA GLY A 28 -3.33 10.12 15.29
C GLY A 28 -2.72 11.16 16.21
N LEU A 29 -2.84 10.99 17.54
CA LEU A 29 -2.12 11.79 18.53
C LEU A 29 -0.71 11.26 18.68
N ILE A 30 0.27 12.16 18.68
CA ILE A 30 1.70 11.83 18.75
C ILE A 30 2.02 11.25 20.14
N THR A 31 2.61 10.06 20.17
CA THR A 31 3.05 9.39 21.40
C THR A 31 4.57 9.28 21.52
N TYR A 32 5.28 9.50 20.41
CA TYR A 32 6.74 9.49 20.36
C TYR A 32 7.26 10.31 19.19
N VAL A 33 8.35 11.01 19.41
CA VAL A 33 9.16 11.70 18.39
C VAL A 33 10.64 11.48 18.65
N ASN A 34 11.46 11.43 17.58
CA ASN A 34 12.91 11.40 17.76
C ASN A 34 13.50 12.84 17.77
N PRO A 35 14.73 13.03 18.27
CA PRO A 35 15.37 14.36 18.33
C PRO A 35 15.44 15.08 16.98
N TYR A 36 15.63 14.31 15.89
CA TYR A 36 15.71 14.89 14.56
C TYR A 36 14.36 15.46 14.06
N PHE A 37 13.23 14.92 14.55
CA PHE A 37 11.93 15.53 14.26
C PHE A 37 11.80 16.91 14.90
N MET A 38 12.25 17.06 16.15
CA MET A 38 12.24 18.35 16.86
C MET A 38 13.20 19.36 16.19
N GLU A 39 14.41 18.91 15.84
CA GLU A 39 15.42 19.69 15.13
C GLU A 39 14.86 20.30 13.83
N VAL A 40 14.26 19.47 12.98
CA VAL A 40 13.77 19.90 11.67
C VAL A 40 12.49 20.73 11.78
N SER A 41 11.54 20.29 12.61
CA SER A 41 10.23 20.94 12.68
C SER A 41 10.23 22.21 13.52
N GLY A 42 11.22 22.40 14.41
CA GLY A 42 11.31 23.52 15.34
C GLY A 42 10.30 23.48 16.48
N PHE A 43 9.56 22.38 16.64
CA PHE A 43 8.67 22.16 17.79
C PHE A 43 9.43 21.46 18.92
N THR A 44 9.08 21.76 20.16
CA THR A 44 9.57 21.03 21.34
C THR A 44 8.84 19.70 21.51
N GLU A 45 9.40 18.81 22.34
CA GLU A 45 8.75 17.55 22.67
C GLU A 45 7.39 17.75 23.32
N ASP A 46 7.30 18.69 24.28
CA ASP A 46 6.06 19.01 24.98
C ASP A 46 4.96 19.56 24.06
N GLU A 47 5.34 20.22 22.96
CA GLU A 47 4.40 20.73 21.96
C GLU A 47 3.93 19.63 21.00
N LEU A 48 4.74 18.58 20.83
CA LEU A 48 4.46 17.48 19.89
C LEU A 48 3.72 16.33 20.57
N ILE A 49 4.14 15.91 21.76
CA ILE A 49 3.51 14.79 22.46
C ILE A 49 2.06 15.14 22.85
N GLY A 50 1.13 14.25 22.50
CA GLY A 50 -0.31 14.48 22.69
C GLY A 50 -0.96 15.39 21.65
N ALA A 51 -0.17 16.10 20.82
CA ALA A 51 -0.71 16.87 19.70
C ALA A 51 -1.10 15.95 18.54
N PRO A 52 -2.12 16.31 17.74
CA PRO A 52 -2.42 15.55 16.52
C PRO A 52 -1.30 15.70 15.49
N GLN A 53 -0.95 14.63 14.81
CA GLN A 53 0.15 14.58 13.81
C GLN A 53 0.03 15.66 12.72
N ASN A 54 -1.18 16.16 12.47
CA ASN A 54 -1.43 17.24 11.52
C ASN A 54 -0.92 18.63 11.98
N ILE A 55 -0.28 18.73 13.15
CA ILE A 55 0.38 19.96 13.63
C ILE A 55 1.47 20.42 12.65
N VAL A 56 2.18 19.49 12.04
CA VAL A 56 3.22 19.77 11.03
C VAL A 56 2.71 19.75 9.58
N ARG A 57 1.40 19.66 9.37
CA ARG A 57 0.85 19.58 8.02
C ARG A 57 0.97 20.92 7.31
N HIS A 58 1.52 20.91 6.09
CA HIS A 58 1.53 22.09 5.23
C HIS A 58 0.18 22.26 4.53
N PRO A 59 -0.36 23.50 4.38
CA PRO A 59 -1.64 23.75 3.71
C PRO A 59 -1.69 23.37 2.22
N ASP A 60 -0.54 23.23 1.56
CA ASP A 60 -0.46 22.81 0.15
C ASP A 60 -0.71 21.32 -0.06
N MET A 61 -0.73 20.53 1.01
CA MET A 61 -0.99 19.11 0.88
C MET A 61 -2.46 18.83 0.54
N PRO A 62 -2.73 18.07 -0.54
CA PRO A 62 -4.09 17.73 -0.92
C PRO A 62 -4.76 16.84 0.13
N VAL A 63 -6.06 17.02 0.30
CA VAL A 63 -6.88 16.23 1.25
C VAL A 63 -6.87 14.77 0.87
N GLU A 64 -6.87 14.50 -0.42
CA GLU A 64 -6.91 13.18 -1.05
C GLU A 64 -5.71 12.32 -0.63
N ALA A 65 -4.51 12.92 -0.46
CA ALA A 65 -3.32 12.19 -0.02
C ALA A 65 -3.49 11.60 1.40
N PHE A 66 -4.09 12.39 2.31
CA PHE A 66 -4.36 11.89 3.66
C PHE A 66 -5.56 10.95 3.72
N GLY A 67 -6.57 11.17 2.87
CA GLY A 67 -7.68 10.24 2.71
C GLY A 67 -7.20 8.86 2.27
N ASP A 68 -6.31 8.82 1.27
CA ASP A 68 -5.67 7.59 0.79
C ASP A 68 -4.82 6.94 1.89
N MET A 69 -3.97 7.71 2.57
CA MET A 69 -3.13 7.22 3.66
C MET A 69 -3.98 6.52 4.75
N TRP A 70 -5.02 7.18 5.23
CA TRP A 70 -5.87 6.60 6.28
C TRP A 70 -6.64 5.37 5.81
N ARG A 71 -7.09 5.34 4.56
CA ARG A 71 -7.75 4.18 3.95
C ARG A 71 -6.82 2.97 3.97
N VAL A 72 -5.55 3.15 3.56
CA VAL A 72 -4.55 2.09 3.52
C VAL A 72 -4.17 1.62 4.92
N LEU A 73 -3.87 2.54 5.84
CA LEU A 73 -3.47 2.21 7.22
C LEU A 73 -4.56 1.46 7.98
N LYS A 74 -5.83 1.85 7.84
CA LYS A 74 -6.97 1.17 8.46
C LYS A 74 -7.20 -0.24 7.91
N SER A 75 -6.73 -0.54 6.70
CA SER A 75 -6.74 -1.91 6.17
C SER A 75 -5.56 -2.76 6.66
N GLY A 76 -4.74 -2.25 7.58
CA GLY A 76 -3.58 -2.94 8.12
C GLY A 76 -2.36 -2.94 7.20
N LEU A 77 -2.35 -2.09 6.16
CA LEU A 77 -1.29 -2.02 5.17
C LEU A 77 -0.39 -0.81 5.42
N PRO A 78 0.93 -0.91 5.13
CA PRO A 78 1.82 0.23 5.11
C PRO A 78 1.48 1.17 3.95
N TRP A 79 1.71 2.46 4.17
CA TRP A 79 1.54 3.50 3.17
C TRP A 79 2.85 4.25 2.96
N THR A 80 3.18 4.55 1.71
CA THR A 80 4.38 5.31 1.34
C THR A 80 3.98 6.44 0.41
N GLY A 81 4.37 7.68 0.71
CA GLY A 81 4.06 8.81 -0.15
C GLY A 81 4.86 10.07 0.18
N LEU A 82 4.88 11.01 -0.75
CA LEU A 82 5.49 12.31 -0.54
C LEU A 82 4.58 13.21 0.29
N VAL A 83 5.17 13.85 1.29
CA VAL A 83 4.45 14.77 2.19
C VAL A 83 5.24 16.07 2.33
N LYS A 84 4.56 17.20 2.14
CA LYS A 84 5.06 18.53 2.48
C LYS A 84 4.65 18.84 3.91
N ASN A 85 5.61 19.05 4.79
CA ASN A 85 5.41 19.44 6.17
C ASN A 85 5.77 20.90 6.38
N ARG A 86 5.25 21.49 7.47
CA ARG A 86 5.48 22.84 7.90
C ARG A 86 6.25 22.84 9.22
N CYS A 87 7.27 23.67 9.32
CA CYS A 87 7.98 23.98 10.56
C CYS A 87 7.18 24.97 11.44
N LYS A 88 7.52 25.06 12.71
CA LYS A 88 6.89 25.98 13.66
C LYS A 88 6.96 27.45 13.20
N ASN A 89 8.09 27.87 12.62
CA ASN A 89 8.32 29.22 12.08
C ASN A 89 7.61 29.49 10.75
N GLY A 90 7.02 28.47 10.11
CA GLY A 90 6.34 28.58 8.83
C GLY A 90 7.11 28.04 7.62
N ASP A 91 8.40 27.76 7.75
CA ASP A 91 9.19 27.12 6.72
C ASP A 91 8.66 25.73 6.43
N TYR A 92 9.09 25.12 5.34
CA TYR A 92 8.59 23.81 4.95
C TYR A 92 9.71 22.82 4.60
N TYR A 93 9.41 21.56 4.69
CA TYR A 93 10.27 20.47 4.26
C TYR A 93 9.49 19.34 3.61
N TRP A 94 10.09 18.71 2.61
CA TRP A 94 9.54 17.54 1.96
C TRP A 94 10.12 16.26 2.53
N VAL A 95 9.27 15.27 2.68
CA VAL A 95 9.64 13.93 3.15
C VAL A 95 9.05 12.85 2.26
N LEU A 96 9.78 11.77 2.07
CA LEU A 96 9.21 10.48 1.71
C LEU A 96 8.78 9.80 3.01
N ALA A 97 7.48 9.75 3.25
CA ALA A 97 6.91 9.19 4.46
C ALA A 97 6.55 7.72 4.25
N ASN A 98 7.10 6.84 5.09
CA ASN A 98 6.70 5.45 5.23
C ASN A 98 5.92 5.33 6.53
N VAL A 99 4.63 5.05 6.45
CA VAL A 99 3.74 4.92 7.61
C VAL A 99 3.25 3.49 7.72
N THR A 100 3.45 2.88 8.88
CA THR A 100 3.13 1.47 9.13
C THR A 100 2.23 1.35 10.35
N PRO A 101 1.16 0.54 10.32
CA PRO A 101 0.39 0.22 11.51
C PRO A 101 1.26 -0.55 12.51
N ILE A 102 1.19 -0.19 13.78
CA ILE A 102 1.77 -0.96 14.90
C ILE A 102 0.73 -1.99 15.30
N ILE A 103 1.11 -3.27 15.19
CA ILE A 103 0.20 -4.39 15.47
C ILE A 103 0.69 -5.09 16.74
N GLU A 104 -0.19 -5.18 17.76
CA GLU A 104 0.04 -5.94 18.98
C GLU A 104 -1.09 -6.95 19.15
N ARG A 105 -0.73 -8.21 19.36
CA ARG A 105 -1.70 -9.32 19.53
C ARG A 105 -2.77 -9.38 18.43
N GLY A 106 -2.36 -9.07 17.17
CA GLY A 106 -3.26 -9.09 16.02
C GLY A 106 -4.17 -7.85 15.87
N GLN A 107 -4.03 -6.84 16.73
CA GLN A 107 -4.81 -5.60 16.66
C GLN A 107 -3.91 -4.41 16.37
N ILE A 108 -4.39 -3.47 15.58
CA ILE A 108 -3.69 -2.20 15.36
C ILE A 108 -3.84 -1.38 16.64
N VAL A 109 -2.71 -0.98 17.25
CA VAL A 109 -2.67 -0.14 18.47
C VAL A 109 -2.20 1.28 18.21
N GLY A 110 -1.64 1.55 17.04
CA GLY A 110 -1.13 2.85 16.65
C GLY A 110 -0.46 2.83 15.29
N TYR A 111 0.29 3.86 14.99
CA TYR A 111 1.00 4.00 13.72
C TYR A 111 2.42 4.52 13.95
N MET A 112 3.38 4.00 13.20
CA MET A 112 4.75 4.48 13.16
C MET A 112 5.02 5.11 11.80
N SER A 113 5.66 6.28 11.79
CA SER A 113 6.08 6.95 10.58
C SER A 113 7.59 7.19 10.59
N VAL A 114 8.26 6.65 9.57
CA VAL A 114 9.67 6.92 9.28
C VAL A 114 9.74 7.76 8.01
N ARG A 115 10.43 8.89 8.09
CA ARG A 115 10.48 9.87 7.00
C ARG A 115 11.93 10.14 6.64
N SER A 116 12.22 10.03 5.35
CA SER A 116 13.55 10.28 4.77
C SER A 116 13.50 11.43 3.77
N LYS A 117 14.69 11.93 3.41
CA LYS A 117 14.84 12.94 2.38
C LYS A 117 14.47 12.37 1.01
N PRO A 118 13.53 12.95 0.28
CA PRO A 118 13.23 12.59 -1.11
C PRO A 118 14.21 13.24 -2.08
N SER A 119 14.32 12.71 -3.31
CA SER A 119 15.08 13.40 -4.36
C SER A 119 14.36 14.65 -4.85
N HIS A 120 15.10 15.67 -5.26
CA HIS A 120 14.56 16.94 -5.76
C HIS A 120 13.68 16.75 -7.00
N GLU A 121 14.04 15.83 -7.89
CA GLU A 121 13.29 15.50 -9.09
C GLU A 121 11.88 14.97 -8.76
N VAL A 122 11.80 14.03 -7.83
CA VAL A 122 10.53 13.43 -7.38
C VAL A 122 9.66 14.46 -6.65
N VAL A 123 10.28 15.35 -5.86
CA VAL A 123 9.59 16.47 -5.20
C VAL A 123 8.96 17.40 -6.23
N ALA A 124 9.74 17.85 -7.23
CA ALA A 124 9.27 18.79 -8.25
C ALA A 124 8.07 18.20 -9.05
N ALA A 125 8.19 16.95 -9.48
CA ALA A 125 7.12 16.26 -10.21
C ALA A 125 5.85 16.13 -9.36
N THR A 126 5.98 15.73 -8.08
CA THR A 126 4.82 15.54 -7.20
C THR A 126 4.19 16.85 -6.77
N ALA A 127 4.98 17.89 -6.52
CA ALA A 127 4.47 19.22 -6.17
C ALA A 127 3.57 19.80 -7.28
N ALA A 128 3.99 19.64 -8.56
CA ALA A 128 3.19 20.04 -9.70
C ALA A 128 1.84 19.29 -9.78
N LEU A 129 1.83 18.00 -9.44
CA LEU A 129 0.60 17.19 -9.40
C LEU A 129 -0.29 17.58 -8.22
N TYR A 130 0.27 17.75 -7.01
CA TYR A 130 -0.48 18.14 -5.82
C TYR A 130 -1.12 19.52 -5.97
N LYS A 131 -0.45 20.45 -6.69
CA LYS A 131 -1.04 21.75 -7.05
C LYS A 131 -2.34 21.57 -7.83
N LYS A 132 -2.41 20.64 -8.79
CA LYS A 132 -3.64 20.39 -9.56
C LYS A 132 -4.80 19.93 -8.67
N PHE A 133 -4.55 19.12 -7.65
CA PHE A 133 -5.57 18.73 -6.68
C PHE A 133 -6.06 19.92 -5.86
N LYS A 134 -5.13 20.77 -5.39
CA LYS A 134 -5.46 21.98 -4.63
C LYS A 134 -6.28 22.98 -5.45
N ASP A 135 -5.92 23.16 -6.74
CA ASP A 135 -6.57 24.09 -7.66
C ASP A 135 -7.88 23.53 -8.26
N GLY A 136 -8.28 22.29 -7.90
CA GLY A 136 -9.48 21.63 -8.44
C GLY A 136 -9.36 21.22 -9.91
N THR A 137 -8.15 21.24 -10.49
CA THR A 137 -7.88 20.91 -11.89
C THR A 137 -7.37 19.47 -12.10
N ALA A 138 -7.43 18.63 -11.08
CA ALA A 138 -6.96 17.24 -11.12
C ALA A 138 -7.95 16.28 -11.79
N GLN A 139 -8.70 16.72 -12.81
CA GLN A 139 -9.66 15.87 -13.53
C GLN A 139 -8.96 14.64 -14.11
N GLY A 140 -9.52 13.45 -13.85
CA GLY A 140 -8.92 12.19 -14.31
C GLY A 140 -7.66 11.76 -13.56
N LEU A 141 -7.37 12.36 -12.39
CA LEU A 141 -6.30 11.94 -11.48
C LEU A 141 -6.90 11.51 -10.13
N ALA A 142 -6.24 10.55 -9.48
CA ALA A 142 -6.52 10.14 -8.10
C ALA A 142 -5.21 9.85 -7.37
N ILE A 143 -5.24 9.86 -6.05
CA ILE A 143 -4.10 9.39 -5.23
C ILE A 143 -4.44 7.99 -4.72
N GLN A 144 -3.58 7.02 -5.04
CA GLN A 144 -3.72 5.63 -4.61
C GLN A 144 -2.37 5.10 -4.11
N ASN A 145 -2.38 4.57 -2.88
CA ASN A 145 -1.17 4.05 -2.21
C ASN A 145 -0.01 5.06 -2.24
N GLY A 146 -0.33 6.35 -2.02
CA GLY A 146 0.63 7.45 -1.97
C GLY A 146 1.15 7.96 -3.31
N THR A 147 0.70 7.42 -4.43
CA THR A 147 1.08 7.85 -5.78
C THR A 147 -0.10 8.45 -6.54
N VAL A 148 0.19 9.44 -7.42
CA VAL A 148 -0.83 10.01 -8.30
C VAL A 148 -1.00 9.11 -9.51
N VAL A 149 -2.22 8.62 -9.72
CA VAL A 149 -2.59 7.74 -10.84
C VAL A 149 -3.65 8.40 -11.72
N LYS A 150 -3.65 8.07 -13.02
CA LYS A 150 -4.71 8.50 -13.93
C LYS A 150 -5.96 7.65 -13.70
N THR A 151 -7.13 8.30 -13.59
CA THR A 151 -8.43 7.64 -13.53
C THR A 151 -9.12 7.74 -14.89
N GLY A 152 -9.60 6.62 -15.44
CA GLY A 152 -10.29 6.58 -16.74
C GLY A 152 -10.72 5.16 -17.09
N LEU A 153 -11.40 4.97 -18.23
CA LEU A 153 -11.83 3.64 -18.68
C LEU A 153 -10.62 2.67 -18.84
N MET A 154 -9.49 3.21 -19.28
CA MET A 154 -8.21 2.46 -19.37
C MET A 154 -7.63 2.14 -17.99
N SER A 155 -7.90 2.91 -16.93
CA SER A 155 -7.47 2.57 -15.58
C SER A 155 -8.26 1.42 -14.97
N LYS A 156 -9.52 1.21 -15.43
CA LYS A 156 -10.30 0.03 -15.04
C LYS A 156 -9.67 -1.27 -15.57
N ILE A 157 -8.97 -1.19 -16.69
CA ILE A 157 -8.16 -2.33 -17.20
C ILE A 157 -6.85 -2.44 -16.40
N ALA A 158 -6.27 -1.32 -15.95
CA ALA A 158 -5.14 -1.32 -15.05
C ALA A 158 -5.48 -1.90 -13.67
N THR A 159 -6.74 -1.76 -13.18
CA THR A 159 -7.19 -2.40 -11.92
C THR A 159 -7.15 -3.93 -11.99
N LEU A 160 -7.24 -4.53 -13.17
CA LEU A 160 -6.96 -5.96 -13.35
C LEU A 160 -5.51 -6.31 -12.99
N ARG A 161 -4.56 -5.40 -13.22
CA ARG A 161 -3.15 -5.57 -12.86
C ARG A 161 -2.93 -5.46 -11.34
N ASP A 162 -3.76 -4.67 -10.65
CA ASP A 162 -3.67 -4.46 -9.19
C ASP A 162 -4.53 -5.45 -8.39
N MET A 163 -5.31 -6.30 -9.07
CA MET A 163 -6.06 -7.36 -8.41
C MET A 163 -5.13 -8.38 -7.75
N PRO A 164 -5.51 -8.92 -6.58
CA PRO A 164 -4.79 -10.02 -5.95
C PRO A 164 -4.53 -11.15 -6.95
N LEU A 165 -3.35 -11.73 -6.91
CA LEU A 165 -2.95 -12.81 -7.81
C LEU A 165 -3.97 -13.96 -7.83
N SER A 166 -4.59 -14.26 -6.68
CA SER A 166 -5.66 -15.26 -6.56
C SER A 166 -6.88 -14.94 -7.42
N VAL A 167 -7.29 -13.67 -7.49
CA VAL A 167 -8.45 -13.24 -8.31
C VAL A 167 -8.09 -13.31 -9.79
N ARG A 168 -6.89 -12.87 -10.16
CA ARG A 168 -6.41 -12.94 -11.56
C ARG A 168 -6.34 -14.38 -12.06
N LEU A 169 -5.83 -15.30 -11.23
CA LEU A 169 -5.81 -16.73 -11.56
C LEU A 169 -7.21 -17.33 -11.64
N ALA A 170 -8.10 -16.96 -10.71
CA ALA A 170 -9.49 -17.42 -10.73
C ALA A 170 -10.23 -16.94 -12.00
N LEU A 171 -10.01 -15.71 -12.44
CA LEU A 171 -10.60 -15.20 -13.68
C LEU A 171 -9.95 -15.84 -14.93
N GLY A 172 -8.62 -15.93 -14.95
CA GLY A 172 -7.88 -16.45 -16.12
C GLY A 172 -8.10 -17.93 -16.38
N LEU A 173 -8.31 -18.74 -15.36
CA LEU A 173 -8.54 -20.19 -15.50
C LEU A 173 -10.02 -20.56 -15.28
N GLY A 174 -10.74 -19.84 -14.43
CA GLY A 174 -12.14 -20.14 -14.11
C GLY A 174 -13.10 -19.77 -15.23
N VAL A 175 -12.92 -18.62 -15.91
CA VAL A 175 -13.80 -18.23 -17.02
C VAL A 175 -13.73 -19.24 -18.17
N PRO A 176 -12.55 -19.66 -18.68
CA PRO A 176 -12.46 -20.71 -19.67
C PRO A 176 -13.05 -22.06 -19.22
N ALA A 177 -12.85 -22.42 -17.94
CA ALA A 177 -13.40 -23.65 -17.39
C ALA A 177 -14.95 -23.64 -17.40
N VAL A 178 -15.57 -22.51 -16.99
CA VAL A 178 -17.03 -22.36 -17.04
C VAL A 178 -17.56 -22.39 -18.48
N LEU A 179 -16.87 -21.74 -19.41
CA LEU A 179 -17.25 -21.81 -20.85
C LEU A 179 -17.14 -23.22 -21.41
N MET A 180 -16.07 -23.95 -21.11
CA MET A 180 -15.94 -25.34 -21.52
C MET A 180 -17.01 -26.24 -20.92
N LEU A 181 -17.33 -26.05 -19.65
CA LEU A 181 -18.41 -26.77 -18.98
C LEU A 181 -19.78 -26.50 -19.66
N ALA A 182 -20.07 -25.22 -19.91
CA ALA A 182 -21.31 -24.83 -20.61
C ALA A 182 -21.38 -25.43 -22.02
N MET A 183 -20.27 -25.43 -22.77
CA MET A 183 -20.20 -26.05 -24.09
C MET A 183 -20.39 -27.58 -24.03
N GLY A 184 -19.81 -28.23 -23.03
CA GLY A 184 -20.03 -29.68 -22.82
C GLY A 184 -21.46 -30.02 -22.50
N ILE A 185 -22.13 -29.24 -21.63
CA ILE A 185 -23.55 -29.41 -21.31
C ILE A 185 -24.43 -29.17 -22.55
N ALA A 186 -24.20 -28.07 -23.27
CA ALA A 186 -24.93 -27.77 -24.50
C ALA A 186 -24.76 -28.89 -25.56
N GLY A 187 -23.56 -29.45 -25.63
CA GLY A 187 -23.25 -30.59 -26.52
C GLY A 187 -24.06 -31.85 -26.20
N LEU A 188 -24.34 -32.14 -24.94
CA LEU A 188 -25.22 -33.23 -24.52
C LEU A 188 -26.63 -33.06 -25.08
N PHE A 189 -27.19 -31.87 -25.01
CA PHE A 189 -28.53 -31.57 -25.55
C PHE A 189 -28.55 -31.51 -27.09
N ALA A 190 -27.43 -31.16 -27.72
CA ALA A 190 -27.30 -31.10 -29.16
C ALA A 190 -26.94 -32.47 -29.82
N GLY A 191 -26.85 -33.55 -29.04
CA GLY A 191 -26.51 -34.87 -29.53
C GLY A 191 -25.08 -35.01 -30.08
N GLN A 192 -24.12 -34.22 -29.54
CA GLN A 192 -22.72 -34.32 -29.93
C GLN A 192 -22.12 -35.68 -29.53
N SER A 193 -21.04 -36.05 -30.22
CA SER A 193 -20.35 -37.29 -29.94
C SER A 193 -19.73 -37.32 -28.55
N LEU A 194 -19.84 -38.47 -27.86
CA LEU A 194 -19.36 -38.65 -26.47
C LEU A 194 -17.88 -38.31 -26.30
N TRP A 195 -17.05 -38.48 -27.32
CA TRP A 195 -15.64 -38.14 -27.23
C TRP A 195 -15.40 -36.62 -27.15
N LEU A 196 -16.22 -35.78 -27.80
CA LEU A 196 -16.16 -34.33 -27.68
C LEU A 196 -16.56 -33.86 -26.27
N ILE A 197 -17.60 -34.46 -25.72
CA ILE A 197 -18.04 -34.19 -24.33
C ILE A 197 -16.93 -34.59 -23.34
N GLY A 198 -16.27 -35.73 -23.57
CA GLY A 198 -15.11 -36.17 -22.81
C GLY A 198 -13.93 -35.21 -22.91
N ALA A 199 -13.69 -34.62 -24.08
CA ALA A 199 -12.64 -33.60 -24.25
C ALA A 199 -12.93 -32.32 -23.47
N TYR A 200 -14.19 -31.85 -23.43
CA TYR A 200 -14.57 -30.71 -22.58
C TYR A 200 -14.39 -31.02 -21.09
N ALA A 201 -14.80 -32.18 -20.63
CA ALA A 201 -14.63 -32.63 -19.25
C ALA A 201 -13.16 -32.70 -18.85
N LEU A 202 -12.31 -33.24 -19.72
CA LEU A 202 -10.86 -33.27 -19.53
C LEU A 202 -10.28 -31.84 -19.43
N GLY A 203 -10.69 -30.94 -20.32
CA GLY A 203 -10.26 -29.56 -20.32
C GLY A 203 -10.61 -28.84 -19.01
N VAL A 204 -11.83 -29.01 -18.51
CA VAL A 204 -12.25 -28.45 -17.19
C VAL A 204 -11.37 -29.02 -16.07
N THR A 205 -11.11 -30.33 -16.08
CA THR A 205 -10.28 -30.98 -15.06
C THR A 205 -8.84 -30.47 -15.09
N VAL A 206 -8.25 -30.26 -16.27
CA VAL A 206 -6.90 -29.70 -16.44
C VAL A 206 -6.85 -28.26 -15.94
N LEU A 207 -7.83 -27.42 -16.28
CA LEU A 207 -7.89 -26.04 -15.83
C LEU A 207 -8.05 -25.94 -14.31
N PHE A 208 -8.90 -26.76 -13.71
CA PHE A 208 -9.10 -26.80 -12.27
C PHE A 208 -7.85 -27.29 -11.52
N SER A 209 -7.21 -28.36 -12.01
CA SER A 209 -5.96 -28.85 -11.40
C SER A 209 -4.82 -27.84 -11.52
N SER A 210 -4.71 -27.15 -12.66
CA SER A 210 -3.74 -26.06 -12.85
C SER A 210 -4.00 -24.91 -11.89
N TRP A 211 -5.26 -24.52 -11.71
CA TRP A 211 -5.64 -23.49 -10.75
C TRP A 211 -5.26 -23.90 -9.30
N ALA A 212 -5.60 -25.11 -8.88
CA ALA A 212 -5.28 -25.61 -7.54
C ALA A 212 -3.77 -25.67 -7.31
N THR A 213 -3.00 -26.15 -8.29
CA THR A 213 -1.54 -26.21 -8.21
C THR A 213 -0.92 -24.83 -8.09
N LEU A 214 -1.30 -23.88 -8.95
CA LEU A 214 -0.79 -22.51 -8.92
C LEU A 214 -1.21 -21.77 -7.63
N HIS A 215 -2.43 -21.99 -7.17
CA HIS A 215 -2.91 -21.39 -5.92
C HIS A 215 -2.05 -21.85 -4.73
N ASN A 216 -1.80 -23.14 -4.60
CA ASN A 216 -1.04 -23.71 -3.51
C ASN A 216 0.48 -23.49 -3.65
N ALA A 217 1.00 -23.49 -4.87
CA ALA A 217 2.43 -23.33 -5.12
C ALA A 217 2.90 -21.87 -5.01
N VAL A 218 2.07 -20.91 -5.40
CA VAL A 218 2.49 -19.50 -5.51
C VAL A 218 1.68 -18.58 -4.61
N VAL A 219 0.34 -18.63 -4.68
CA VAL A 219 -0.50 -17.64 -3.97
C VAL A 219 -0.38 -17.77 -2.46
N THR A 220 -0.45 -18.98 -1.93
CA THR A 220 -0.43 -19.22 -0.49
C THR A 220 0.91 -18.84 0.15
N PRO A 221 2.09 -19.29 -0.36
CA PRO A 221 3.37 -18.89 0.22
C PRO A 221 3.65 -17.40 0.06
N LEU A 222 3.26 -16.79 -1.06
CA LEU A 222 3.46 -15.36 -1.28
C LEU A 222 2.65 -14.49 -0.30
N ARG A 223 1.43 -14.93 0.03
CA ARG A 223 0.61 -14.28 1.07
C ARG A 223 1.28 -14.39 2.44
N LEU A 224 1.82 -15.56 2.77
CA LEU A 224 2.54 -15.76 4.04
C LEU A 224 3.78 -14.86 4.10
N ALA A 225 4.62 -14.85 3.06
CA ALA A 225 5.80 -14.00 2.99
C ALA A 225 5.44 -12.51 3.15
N THR A 226 4.35 -12.07 2.49
CA THR A 226 3.87 -10.70 2.60
C THR A 226 3.38 -10.38 4.02
N HIS A 227 2.70 -11.32 4.68
CA HIS A 227 2.24 -11.16 6.06
C HIS A 227 3.42 -11.03 7.02
N VAL A 228 4.41 -11.90 6.90
CA VAL A 228 5.63 -11.88 7.73
C VAL A 228 6.42 -10.59 7.52
N ALA A 229 6.67 -10.21 6.26
CA ALA A 229 7.37 -8.97 5.95
C ALA A 229 6.67 -7.74 6.53
N ARG A 230 5.32 -7.73 6.55
CA ARG A 230 4.54 -6.66 7.18
C ARG A 230 4.65 -6.67 8.70
N ALA A 231 4.63 -7.85 9.34
CA ALA A 231 4.81 -7.97 10.79
C ALA A 231 6.17 -7.42 11.21
N ILE A 232 7.25 -7.81 10.50
CA ILE A 232 8.60 -7.30 10.73
C ILE A 232 8.66 -5.77 10.54
N ALA A 233 8.09 -5.26 9.46
CA ALA A 233 8.03 -3.81 9.19
C ALA A 233 7.22 -3.05 10.25
N GLY A 234 6.23 -3.70 10.88
CA GLY A 234 5.45 -3.19 12.01
C GLY A 234 6.14 -3.29 13.37
N GLY A 235 7.36 -3.90 13.41
CA GLY A 235 8.11 -4.11 14.66
C GLY A 235 7.69 -5.36 15.44
N ASP A 236 6.80 -6.19 14.89
CA ASP A 236 6.42 -7.47 15.48
C ASP A 236 7.41 -8.57 15.04
N LEU A 237 8.45 -8.78 15.86
CA LEU A 237 9.46 -9.83 15.67
C LEU A 237 9.05 -11.15 16.36
N SER A 238 7.86 -11.25 16.91
CA SER A 238 7.38 -12.46 17.61
C SER A 238 6.74 -13.48 16.68
N THR A 239 6.49 -13.12 15.42
CA THR A 239 5.82 -13.98 14.43
C THR A 239 6.74 -15.14 14.06
N ARG A 240 6.46 -16.35 14.58
CA ARG A 240 7.16 -17.58 14.20
C ARG A 240 6.41 -18.26 13.06
N PHE A 241 7.14 -18.65 12.02
CA PHE A 241 6.60 -19.45 10.92
C PHE A 241 7.62 -20.50 10.51
N ALA A 242 7.14 -21.64 10.03
CA ALA A 242 8.02 -22.70 9.56
C ALA A 242 8.15 -22.63 8.04
N ALA A 243 9.35 -22.42 7.55
CA ALA A 243 9.68 -22.54 6.14
C ALA A 243 10.05 -24.00 5.84
N THR A 244 9.04 -24.82 5.53
CA THR A 244 9.21 -26.28 5.31
C THR A 244 9.42 -26.65 3.84
N ARG A 245 9.36 -25.68 2.90
CA ARG A 245 9.46 -25.93 1.46
C ARG A 245 10.89 -25.74 0.98
N GLY A 246 11.32 -26.61 0.03
CA GLY A 246 12.64 -26.54 -0.59
C GLY A 246 12.66 -25.80 -1.94
N ASP A 247 11.54 -25.18 -2.36
CA ASP A 247 11.43 -24.40 -3.61
C ASP A 247 11.82 -22.92 -3.40
N ASP A 248 11.83 -22.12 -4.46
CA ASP A 248 12.19 -20.69 -4.43
C ASP A 248 11.32 -19.90 -3.42
N THR A 249 10.06 -20.30 -3.26
CA THR A 249 9.15 -19.68 -2.28
C THR A 249 9.53 -20.04 -0.85
N GLY A 250 10.04 -21.25 -0.62
CA GLY A 250 10.60 -21.69 0.66
C GLY A 250 11.90 -20.95 0.99
N GLN A 251 12.78 -20.74 0.01
CA GLN A 251 14.00 -19.93 0.20
C GLN A 251 13.68 -18.48 0.56
N LEU A 252 12.67 -17.88 -0.08
CA LEU A 252 12.18 -16.54 0.27
C LEU A 252 11.70 -16.49 1.73
N LEU A 253 10.93 -17.49 2.15
CA LEU A 253 10.45 -17.57 3.55
C LEU A 253 11.60 -17.80 4.53
N GLN A 254 12.61 -18.59 4.19
CA GLN A 254 13.82 -18.78 5.02
C GLN A 254 14.61 -17.48 5.17
N ALA A 255 14.71 -16.66 4.13
CA ALA A 255 15.41 -15.37 4.18
C ALA A 255 14.69 -14.33 5.07
N LEU A 256 13.43 -14.57 5.42
CA LEU A 256 12.63 -13.72 6.32
C LEU A 256 12.62 -14.22 7.78
N GLN A 257 13.26 -15.35 8.10
CA GLN A 257 13.44 -15.88 9.45
C GLN A 257 14.63 -15.22 10.16
#